data_e2b2c05b105d814b29c96ad0cc29a6b3
#
_entry.id   e2b2c05b105d814b29c96ad0cc29a6b3
#
_cell.length_a   1.000
_cell.length_b   1.000
_cell.length_c   1.000
_cell.angle_alpha   90.00
_cell.angle_beta   90.00
_cell.angle_gamma   90.00
#
_symmetry.space_group_name_H-M   'P 1'
#
loop_
_entity.id
_entity.type
_entity.pdbx_description
1 polymer ?
#
loop_
_entity_poly.entity_id
_entity_poly.type
_entity_poly.pdbx_seq_one_letter_code
_entity_poly.pdbx_strand_id
1 'polypeptide(L)'
;MYSHFVQFTIPKIGQALVAVLLYLNFLQLPFVAIFAGTLPPAYYGLPLALTAAVMYAARDPLSVGMVWAGVLTGVYAACDLAGLIFRLIGGPAYAVWRLVYCGGLLAWGITLAWLVYGWRRAKRLCTTTYRVRTAKPLPGGRLRVVQISDLHA
;
A
#
# COMPACT_ATOMS: atom_id res chain seq x y z
N MET A 1 3.26 -25.52 21.84
CA MET A 1 4.53 -25.17 21.19
C MET A 1 4.39 -24.78 19.71
N TYR A 2 3.50 -25.40 18.94
CA TYR A 2 3.23 -25.10 17.52
C TYR A 2 2.61 -23.71 17.26
N SER A 3 1.75 -23.21 18.16
CA SER A 3 1.02 -21.94 17.99
C SER A 3 1.93 -20.71 18.04
N HIS A 4 2.98 -20.72 18.88
CA HIS A 4 3.92 -19.61 18.97
C HIS A 4 4.85 -19.50 17.75
N PHE A 5 5.22 -20.61 17.15
CA PHE A 5 6.07 -20.64 15.94
C PHE A 5 5.32 -20.03 14.73
N VAL A 6 4.05 -20.37 14.57
CA VAL A 6 3.19 -19.85 13.49
C VAL A 6 2.94 -18.35 13.66
N GLN A 7 2.70 -17.87 14.89
CA GLN A 7 2.42 -16.45 15.14
C GLN A 7 3.61 -15.51 14.87
N PHE A 8 4.86 -15.98 15.02
CA PHE A 8 6.05 -15.14 14.85
C PHE A 8 6.75 -15.33 13.50
N THR A 9 6.65 -16.50 12.89
CA THR A 9 7.41 -16.83 11.68
C THR A 9 6.73 -16.39 10.41
N ILE A 10 5.41 -16.57 10.29
CA ILE A 10 4.64 -16.16 9.10
C ILE A 10 4.70 -14.65 8.87
N PRO A 11 4.45 -13.77 9.87
CA PRO A 11 4.58 -12.33 9.65
C PRO A 11 5.99 -11.90 9.25
N LYS A 12 7.04 -12.51 9.79
CA LYS A 12 8.44 -12.22 9.43
C LYS A 12 8.77 -12.64 8.00
N ILE A 13 8.30 -13.82 7.58
CA ILE A 13 8.44 -14.28 6.19
C ILE A 13 7.71 -13.33 5.24
N GLY A 14 6.49 -12.92 5.58
CA GLY A 14 5.73 -11.95 4.80
C GLY A 14 6.46 -10.62 4.65
N GLN A 15 7.02 -10.08 5.74
CA GLN A 15 7.83 -8.87 5.71
C GLN A 15 9.09 -9.01 4.84
N ALA A 16 9.78 -10.15 4.92
CA ALA A 16 10.94 -10.42 4.09
C ALA A 16 10.58 -10.49 2.60
N LEU A 17 9.47 -11.13 2.24
CA LEU A 17 8.97 -11.18 0.86
C LEU A 17 8.61 -9.79 0.34
N VAL A 18 7.92 -8.98 1.14
CA VAL A 18 7.62 -7.58 0.79
C VAL A 18 8.90 -6.78 0.57
N ALA A 19 9.90 -6.91 1.45
CA ALA A 19 11.16 -6.22 1.31
C ALA A 19 11.91 -6.63 0.02
N VAL A 20 11.93 -7.92 -0.31
CA VAL A 20 12.55 -8.41 -1.55
C VAL A 20 11.82 -7.87 -2.78
N LEU A 21 10.49 -7.93 -2.80
CA LEU A 21 9.68 -7.40 -3.91
C LEU A 21 9.91 -5.90 -4.12
N LEU A 22 9.91 -5.12 -3.03
CA LEU A 22 10.17 -3.68 -3.10
C LEU A 22 11.59 -3.40 -3.61
N TYR A 23 12.59 -4.11 -3.11
CA TYR A 23 13.97 -3.96 -3.55
C TYR A 23 14.13 -4.22 -5.05
N LEU A 24 13.58 -5.32 -5.56
CA LEU A 24 13.65 -5.68 -6.99
C LEU A 24 12.95 -4.63 -7.87
N ASN A 25 11.83 -4.08 -7.41
CA ASN A 25 11.12 -3.04 -8.15
C ASN A 25 11.86 -1.69 -8.08
N PHE A 26 12.48 -1.35 -6.96
CA PHE A 26 13.25 -0.11 -6.82
C PHE A 26 14.53 -0.11 -7.68
N LEU A 27 15.10 -1.29 -7.99
CA LEU A 27 16.21 -1.40 -8.95
C LEU A 27 15.81 -0.91 -10.36
N GLN A 28 14.53 -0.97 -10.72
CA GLN A 28 14.03 -0.59 -12.04
C GLN A 28 13.70 0.92 -12.14
N LEU A 29 13.73 1.66 -11.04
CA LEU A 29 13.40 3.08 -11.04
C LEU A 29 14.39 3.89 -11.90
N PRO A 30 13.91 4.78 -12.77
CA PRO A 30 14.78 5.49 -13.73
C PRO A 30 15.88 6.30 -13.07
N PHE A 31 15.59 6.93 -11.92
CA PHE A 31 16.57 7.72 -11.19
C PHE A 31 17.69 6.87 -10.59
N VAL A 32 17.44 5.58 -10.27
CA VAL A 32 18.48 4.65 -9.81
C VAL A 32 19.53 4.45 -10.92
N ALA A 33 19.07 4.28 -12.17
CA ALA A 33 19.96 4.16 -13.31
C ALA A 33 20.79 5.45 -13.55
N ILE A 34 20.18 6.62 -13.37
CA ILE A 34 20.86 7.92 -13.50
C ILE A 34 21.95 8.04 -12.44
N PHE A 35 21.63 7.77 -11.17
CA PHE A 35 22.63 7.84 -10.09
C PHE A 35 23.73 6.78 -10.22
N ALA A 36 23.40 5.60 -10.72
CA ALA A 36 24.38 4.54 -10.98
C ALA A 36 25.41 4.92 -12.04
N GLY A 37 25.03 5.76 -13.02
CA GLY A 37 25.94 6.29 -14.04
C GLY A 37 27.04 7.20 -13.45
N THR A 38 26.76 7.86 -12.32
CA THR A 38 27.71 8.74 -11.64
C THR A 38 28.42 8.07 -10.46
N LEU A 39 27.72 7.18 -9.76
CA LEU A 39 28.21 6.49 -8.55
C LEU A 39 27.77 5.01 -8.62
N PRO A 40 28.61 4.10 -9.14
CA PRO A 40 28.26 2.70 -9.30
C PRO A 40 27.68 2.00 -8.05
N PRO A 41 28.20 2.28 -6.81
CA PRO A 41 27.62 1.72 -5.59
C PRO A 41 26.16 2.12 -5.35
N ALA A 42 25.71 3.27 -5.91
CA ALA A 42 24.35 3.75 -5.76
C ALA A 42 23.31 2.82 -6.43
N TYR A 43 23.73 2.03 -7.43
CA TYR A 43 22.83 1.07 -8.09
C TYR A 43 22.20 0.08 -7.13
N TYR A 44 22.94 -0.41 -6.15
CA TYR A 44 22.44 -1.33 -5.14
C TYR A 44 22.06 -0.63 -3.83
N GLY A 45 22.83 0.41 -3.48
CA GLY A 45 22.66 1.12 -2.22
C GLY A 45 21.38 1.94 -2.13
N LEU A 46 21.00 2.63 -3.22
CA LEU A 46 19.80 3.46 -3.23
C LEU A 46 18.50 2.65 -3.11
N PRO A 47 18.28 1.57 -3.90
CA PRO A 47 17.13 0.69 -3.70
C PRO A 47 17.08 0.06 -2.32
N LEU A 48 18.22 -0.30 -1.76
CA LEU A 48 18.30 -0.84 -0.40
C LEU A 48 17.88 0.19 0.65
N ALA A 49 18.35 1.43 0.53
CA ALA A 49 17.96 2.52 1.42
C ALA A 49 16.46 2.85 1.31
N LEU A 50 15.91 2.88 0.10
CA LEU A 50 14.47 3.09 -0.12
C LEU A 50 13.65 1.95 0.49
N THR A 51 14.06 0.70 0.28
CA THR A 51 13.39 -0.47 0.87
C THR A 51 13.42 -0.38 2.40
N ALA A 52 14.58 -0.07 2.98
CA ALA A 52 14.71 0.08 4.42
C ALA A 52 13.82 1.22 4.96
N ALA A 53 13.72 2.35 4.25
CA ALA A 53 12.86 3.47 4.63
C ALA A 53 11.38 3.09 4.62
N VAL A 54 10.92 2.37 3.58
CA VAL A 54 9.54 1.87 3.49
C VAL A 54 9.26 0.87 4.60
N MET A 55 10.15 -0.08 4.84
CA MET A 55 9.99 -1.09 5.90
C MET A 55 10.02 -0.45 7.29
N TYR A 56 10.84 0.57 7.49
CA TYR A 56 10.85 1.34 8.73
C TYR A 56 9.53 2.10 8.94
N ALA A 57 8.99 2.73 7.91
CA ALA A 57 7.68 3.40 7.97
C ALA A 57 6.53 2.41 8.25
N ALA A 58 6.68 1.17 7.76
CA ALA A 58 5.70 0.10 7.92
C ALA A 58 5.90 -0.75 9.20
N ARG A 59 6.82 -0.36 10.10
CA ARG A 59 7.13 -1.16 11.31
C ARG A 59 5.96 -1.28 12.28
N ASP A 60 5.08 -0.28 12.31
CA ASP A 60 3.88 -0.30 13.12
C ASP A 60 2.70 -0.79 12.27
N PRO A 61 2.04 -1.91 12.64
CA PRO A 61 0.96 -2.50 11.86
C PRO A 61 -0.29 -1.63 11.73
N LEU A 62 -0.45 -0.62 12.59
CA LEU A 62 -1.56 0.34 12.52
C LEU A 62 -1.17 1.66 11.86
N SER A 63 0.07 1.79 11.39
CA SER A 63 0.57 3.02 10.80
C SER A 63 0.09 3.23 9.35
N VAL A 64 -0.01 4.50 8.96
CA VAL A 64 -0.21 4.88 7.54
C VAL A 64 0.90 4.32 6.66
N GLY A 65 2.13 4.19 7.21
CA GLY A 65 3.26 3.59 6.53
C GLY A 65 3.03 2.13 6.16
N MET A 66 2.38 1.33 7.02
CA MET A 66 2.03 -0.07 6.74
C MET A 66 0.99 -0.15 5.60
N VAL A 67 -0.04 0.70 5.64
CA VAL A 67 -1.03 0.78 4.56
C VAL A 67 -0.36 1.17 3.24
N TRP A 68 0.51 2.18 3.28
CA TRP A 68 1.25 2.61 2.10
C TRP A 68 2.16 1.51 1.54
N ALA A 69 2.94 0.84 2.36
CA ALA A 69 3.81 -0.26 1.94
C ALA A 69 2.99 -1.42 1.33
N GLY A 70 1.86 -1.76 1.94
CA GLY A 70 0.96 -2.81 1.45
C GLY A 70 0.35 -2.47 0.09
N VAL A 71 -0.16 -1.25 -0.07
CA VAL A 71 -0.73 -0.77 -1.35
C VAL A 71 0.36 -0.72 -2.42
N LEU A 72 1.53 -0.14 -2.11
CA LEU A 72 2.65 -0.05 -3.05
C LEU A 72 3.08 -1.44 -3.53
N THR A 73 3.25 -2.38 -2.62
CA THR A 73 3.62 -3.77 -2.94
C THR A 73 2.56 -4.44 -3.80
N GLY A 74 1.28 -4.29 -3.47
CA GLY A 74 0.17 -4.84 -4.25
C GLY A 74 0.11 -4.27 -5.67
N VAL A 75 0.31 -2.95 -5.82
CA VAL A 75 0.34 -2.31 -7.13
C VAL A 75 1.55 -2.78 -7.94
N TYR A 76 2.73 -2.90 -7.34
CA TYR A 76 3.89 -3.48 -8.02
C TYR A 76 3.63 -4.90 -8.50
N ALA A 77 3.10 -5.77 -7.64
CA ALA A 77 2.78 -7.14 -8.00
C ALA A 77 1.78 -7.21 -9.17
N ALA A 78 0.77 -6.34 -9.19
CA ALA A 78 -0.19 -6.25 -10.28
C ALA A 78 0.46 -5.76 -11.58
N CYS A 79 1.34 -4.76 -11.50
CA CYS A 79 2.09 -4.26 -12.65
C CYS A 79 3.07 -5.30 -13.21
N ASP A 80 3.76 -6.04 -12.35
CA ASP A 80 4.68 -7.10 -12.76
C ASP A 80 3.93 -8.24 -13.44
N LEU A 81 2.76 -8.62 -12.90
CA LEU A 81 1.89 -9.61 -13.54
C LEU A 81 1.40 -9.13 -14.91
N ALA A 82 0.96 -7.89 -15.03
CA ALA A 82 0.58 -7.29 -16.31
C ALA A 82 1.77 -7.29 -17.28
N GLY A 83 2.96 -6.92 -16.83
CA GLY A 83 4.19 -6.95 -17.60
C GLY A 83 4.53 -8.35 -18.11
N LEU A 84 4.34 -9.38 -17.28
CA LEU A 84 4.51 -10.77 -17.67
C LEU A 84 3.52 -11.17 -18.79
N ILE A 85 2.23 -10.80 -18.62
CA ILE A 85 1.19 -11.07 -19.64
C ILE A 85 1.55 -10.41 -20.97
N PHE A 86 1.91 -9.12 -20.97
CA PHE A 86 2.30 -8.42 -22.19
C PHE A 86 3.55 -9.00 -22.82
N ARG A 87 4.50 -9.49 -22.02
CA ARG A 87 5.69 -10.18 -22.52
C ARG A 87 5.34 -11.50 -23.18
N LEU A 88 4.36 -12.26 -22.66
CA LEU A 88 3.90 -13.51 -23.27
C LEU A 88 3.13 -13.29 -24.57
N ILE A 89 2.35 -12.21 -24.66
CA ILE A 89 1.67 -11.79 -25.90
C ILE A 89 2.69 -11.38 -26.95
N GLY A 90 3.81 -10.78 -26.53
CA GLY A 90 4.88 -10.33 -27.41
C GLY A 90 4.57 -9.06 -28.21
N GLY A 91 5.45 -8.75 -29.17
CA GLY A 91 5.25 -7.67 -30.13
C GLY A 91 5.24 -6.26 -29.49
N PRO A 92 4.53 -5.28 -30.11
CA PRO A 92 4.53 -3.89 -29.69
C PRO A 92 3.86 -3.67 -28.32
N ALA A 93 2.99 -4.59 -27.89
CA ALA A 93 2.26 -4.47 -26.62
C ALA A 93 3.21 -4.39 -25.43
N TYR A 94 4.26 -5.19 -25.41
CA TYR A 94 5.25 -5.15 -24.33
C TYR A 94 6.09 -3.86 -24.36
N ALA A 95 6.41 -3.33 -25.54
CA ALA A 95 7.13 -2.07 -25.67
C ALA A 95 6.28 -0.90 -25.12
N VAL A 96 5.00 -0.86 -25.48
CA VAL A 96 4.05 0.14 -24.94
C VAL A 96 3.93 0.01 -23.42
N TRP A 97 3.79 -1.22 -22.90
CA TRP A 97 3.74 -1.45 -21.46
C TRP A 97 4.98 -0.89 -20.74
N ARG A 98 6.17 -1.15 -21.26
CA ARG A 98 7.42 -0.63 -20.66
C ARG A 98 7.45 0.89 -20.60
N LEU A 99 6.95 1.57 -21.61
CA LEU A 99 6.85 3.04 -21.62
C LEU A 99 5.87 3.53 -20.57
N VAL A 100 4.69 2.90 -20.47
CA VAL A 100 3.66 3.28 -19.49
C VAL A 100 4.11 2.98 -18.07
N TYR A 101 4.73 1.83 -17.85
CA TYR A 101 5.23 1.44 -16.52
C TYR A 101 6.38 2.33 -16.03
N CYS A 102 7.19 2.84 -16.98
CA CYS A 102 8.29 3.78 -16.73
C CYS A 102 9.18 3.36 -15.55
N GLY A 103 9.62 2.08 -15.53
CA GLY A 103 10.46 1.55 -14.47
C GLY A 103 9.85 1.61 -13.06
N GLY A 104 8.53 1.54 -12.95
CA GLY A 104 7.83 1.54 -11.67
C GLY A 104 7.23 2.88 -11.23
N LEU A 105 7.47 3.98 -11.94
CA LEU A 105 6.88 5.29 -11.60
C LEU A 105 5.35 5.25 -11.65
N LEU A 106 4.77 4.45 -12.55
CA LEU A 106 3.33 4.23 -12.60
C LEU A 106 2.79 3.70 -11.25
N ALA A 107 3.48 2.74 -10.64
CA ALA A 107 3.07 2.16 -9.36
C ALA A 107 3.10 3.22 -8.24
N TRP A 108 4.11 4.10 -8.22
CA TRP A 108 4.16 5.22 -7.30
C TRP A 108 3.00 6.20 -7.51
N GLY A 109 2.71 6.55 -8.76
CA GLY A 109 1.60 7.44 -9.11
C GLY A 109 0.25 6.90 -8.65
N ILE A 110 -0.03 5.62 -8.93
CA ILE A 110 -1.27 4.94 -8.50
C ILE A 110 -1.36 4.91 -6.97
N THR A 111 -0.27 4.54 -6.29
CA THR A 111 -0.23 4.46 -4.82
C THR A 111 -0.47 5.83 -4.19
N LEU A 112 0.17 6.87 -4.71
CA LEU A 112 -0.04 8.25 -4.23
C LEU A 112 -1.49 8.71 -4.44
N ALA A 113 -2.05 8.47 -5.62
CA ALA A 113 -3.44 8.80 -5.92
C ALA A 113 -4.40 8.10 -4.97
N TRP A 114 -4.16 6.82 -4.67
CA TRP A 114 -4.94 6.04 -3.71
C TRP A 114 -4.87 6.63 -2.30
N LEU A 115 -3.67 6.98 -1.82
CA LEU A 115 -3.47 7.58 -0.50
C LEU A 115 -4.18 8.93 -0.38
N VAL A 116 -4.03 9.79 -1.40
CA VAL A 116 -4.71 11.10 -1.43
C VAL A 116 -6.23 10.92 -1.44
N TYR A 117 -6.74 9.96 -2.20
CA TYR A 117 -8.17 9.63 -2.22
C TYR A 117 -8.64 9.15 -0.84
N GLY A 118 -7.93 8.20 -0.25
CA GLY A 118 -8.23 7.66 1.09
C GLY A 118 -8.23 8.76 2.15
N TRP A 119 -7.22 9.62 2.14
CA TRP A 119 -7.12 10.75 3.06
C TRP A 119 -8.28 11.74 2.92
N ARG A 120 -8.64 12.08 1.66
CA ARG A 120 -9.82 12.93 1.41
C ARG A 120 -11.11 12.30 1.89
N ARG A 121 -11.25 10.97 1.75
CA ARG A 121 -12.43 10.23 2.23
C ARG A 121 -12.47 10.18 3.75
N ALA A 122 -11.35 9.93 4.41
CA ALA A 122 -11.26 9.87 5.87
C ALA A 122 -11.64 11.20 6.56
N LYS A 123 -11.46 12.33 5.88
CA LYS A 123 -11.87 13.65 6.39
C LYS A 123 -13.38 13.93 6.26
N ARG A 124 -14.14 13.07 5.58
CA ARG A 124 -15.59 13.27 5.44
C ARG A 124 -16.31 12.61 6.60
N LEU A 125 -16.95 13.42 7.43
CA LEU A 125 -17.87 12.94 8.44
C LEU A 125 -19.12 12.37 7.76
N CYS A 126 -19.41 11.09 7.99
CA CYS A 126 -20.64 10.44 7.57
C CYS A 126 -21.56 10.31 8.76
N THR A 127 -22.72 10.96 8.71
CA THR A 127 -23.77 10.82 9.71
C THR A 127 -24.85 9.89 9.17
N THR A 128 -25.06 8.76 9.85
CA THR A 128 -26.15 7.85 9.53
C THR A 128 -27.21 7.93 10.59
N THR A 129 -28.44 8.23 10.21
CA THR A 129 -29.58 8.32 11.13
C THR A 129 -30.42 7.07 11.03
N TYR A 130 -30.53 6.34 12.12
CA TYR A 130 -31.44 5.19 12.23
C TYR A 130 -32.67 5.59 13.06
N ARG A 131 -33.86 5.26 12.56
CA ARG A 131 -35.09 5.40 13.33
C ARG A 131 -35.56 4.01 13.75
N VAL A 132 -35.47 3.74 15.04
CA VAL A 132 -35.95 2.48 15.62
C VAL A 132 -37.27 2.76 16.31
N ARG A 133 -38.30 1.99 15.96
CA ARG A 133 -39.59 2.03 16.65
C ARG A 133 -39.54 1.03 17.79
N THR A 134 -39.93 1.46 18.98
CA THR A 134 -40.07 0.60 20.14
C THR A 134 -41.55 0.56 20.59
N ALA A 135 -41.98 -0.58 21.07
CA ALA A 135 -43.32 -0.74 21.65
C ALA A 135 -43.38 -0.24 23.09
N LYS A 136 -42.22 0.04 23.72
CA LYS A 136 -42.19 0.57 25.11
C LYS A 136 -42.37 2.09 25.09
N PRO A 137 -43.22 2.63 25.98
CA PRO A 137 -43.37 4.06 26.10
C PRO A 137 -42.06 4.69 26.59
N LEU A 138 -41.60 5.70 25.88
CA LEU A 138 -40.39 6.45 26.22
C LEU A 138 -40.77 7.77 26.92
N PRO A 139 -40.04 8.20 27.96
CA PRO A 139 -40.20 9.51 28.55
C PRO A 139 -40.05 10.58 27.44
N GLY A 140 -41.03 11.46 27.26
CA GLY A 140 -41.03 12.48 26.22
C GLY A 140 -41.26 11.96 24.79
N GLY A 141 -41.68 10.72 24.61
CA GLY A 141 -42.10 10.13 23.33
C GLY A 141 -40.97 9.78 22.34
N ARG A 142 -39.74 10.19 22.62
CA ARG A 142 -38.56 9.88 21.79
C ARG A 142 -37.26 9.91 22.58
N LEU A 143 -36.34 9.03 22.24
CA LEU A 143 -34.97 9.05 22.73
C LEU A 143 -34.02 9.30 21.55
N ARG A 144 -33.11 10.26 21.68
CA ARG A 144 -32.06 10.51 20.71
C ARG A 144 -30.76 10.00 21.29
N VAL A 145 -30.17 8.98 20.66
CA VAL A 145 -28.86 8.43 21.02
C VAL A 145 -27.87 8.82 19.95
N VAL A 146 -26.75 9.41 20.34
CA VAL A 146 -25.65 9.71 19.42
C VAL A 146 -24.49 8.78 19.78
N GLN A 147 -24.10 7.96 18.82
CA GLN A 147 -22.90 7.13 18.93
C GLN A 147 -21.81 7.75 18.03
N ILE A 148 -20.69 8.06 18.64
CA ILE A 148 -19.50 8.48 17.92
C ILE A 148 -18.54 7.30 17.95
N SER A 149 -18.21 6.76 16.78
CA SER A 149 -17.23 5.68 16.62
C SER A 149 -16.00 6.21 15.88
N ASP A 150 -14.88 5.56 16.11
CA ASP A 150 -13.65 5.79 15.34
C ASP A 150 -12.98 7.16 15.57
N LEU A 151 -13.03 7.64 16.80
CA LEU A 151 -12.22 8.79 17.22
C LEU A 151 -10.77 8.34 17.41
N HIS A 152 -9.98 8.47 16.35
CA HIS A 152 -8.53 8.41 16.43
C HIS A 152 -8.00 9.79 16.83
N ALA A 153 -7.60 9.94 18.08
CA ALA A 153 -6.91 11.13 18.60
C ALA A 153 -5.40 11.02 18.35
#